data_d5c5f43bc1da7e594d322ca1b813a7e4
#
_entry.id   d5c5f43bc1da7e594d322ca1b813a7e4
#
_cell.length_a   1.000
_cell.length_b   1.000
_cell.length_c   1.000
_cell.angle_alpha   90.00
_cell.angle_beta   90.00
_cell.angle_gamma   90.00
#
_symmetry.space_group_name_H-M   'P 1'
#
loop_
_entity.id
_entity.type
_entity.pdbx_description
1 polymer ?
#
loop_
_entity_poly.entity_id
_entity_poly.type
_entity_poly.pdbx_seq_one_letter_code
_entity_poly.pdbx_strand_id
1 'polypeptide(L)'
;MNYTICVSGAAGGDTVETSSKLAERIGTAIAKSGHITTTGATVGLPYFAARAATKAGGMSIGFSPAASLREHIYKYRLPIGIYDFVNFTGMHYVGRDVLLVQSSDAIITVGGRFGSLHEFTTALESNMPCGVLLGSGGTADLIPGLLEKLEHAHRELIVMDENPEKLVAKIVKMLDKDNKDINTDSLASHWYLDGNDGHITRKAHNKAG
;
A
#
# COMPACT_ATOMS: atom_id res chain seq x y z
N MET A 1 -9.68 -8.08 10.36
CA MET A 1 -8.62 -7.04 10.46
C MET A 1 -8.72 -6.13 9.24
N ASN A 2 -8.46 -4.82 9.33
CA ASN A 2 -8.47 -3.95 8.19
C ASN A 2 -7.03 -3.71 7.75
N TYR A 3 -6.68 -4.19 6.55
CA TYR A 3 -5.33 -4.01 6.00
C TYR A 3 -5.19 -2.66 5.31
N THR A 4 -3.97 -2.17 5.26
CA THR A 4 -3.55 -1.00 4.47
C THR A 4 -2.89 -1.50 3.18
N ILE A 5 -3.49 -1.20 2.02
CA ILE A 5 -3.00 -1.65 0.72
C ILE A 5 -2.53 -0.45 -0.09
N CYS A 6 -1.22 -0.39 -0.35
CA CYS A 6 -0.61 0.64 -1.17
C CYS A 6 -0.97 0.44 -2.64
N VAL A 7 -1.45 1.50 -3.29
CA VAL A 7 -1.59 1.53 -4.75
C VAL A 7 -0.50 2.41 -5.32
N SER A 8 0.47 1.78 -5.97
CA SER A 8 1.61 2.38 -6.66
C SER A 8 1.35 2.46 -8.16
N GLY A 9 1.67 3.58 -8.78
CA GLY A 9 1.45 3.77 -10.21
C GLY A 9 2.00 5.08 -10.75
N ALA A 10 1.91 5.28 -12.06
CA ALA A 10 2.39 6.48 -12.71
C ALA A 10 1.61 7.73 -12.29
N ALA A 11 2.34 8.80 -11.96
CA ALA A 11 1.76 10.14 -11.74
C ALA A 11 1.45 10.89 -13.04
N GLY A 12 1.93 10.41 -14.19
CA GLY A 12 1.70 11.01 -15.52
C GLY A 12 2.24 10.13 -16.63
N GLY A 13 1.90 10.48 -17.87
CA GLY A 13 2.27 9.73 -19.09
C GLY A 13 1.16 8.78 -19.54
N ASP A 14 1.42 8.08 -20.64
CA ASP A 14 0.43 7.28 -21.40
C ASP A 14 -0.30 6.24 -20.55
N THR A 15 0.38 5.64 -19.58
CA THR A 15 -0.25 4.65 -18.68
C THR A 15 -1.34 5.25 -17.82
N VAL A 16 -1.33 6.55 -17.54
CA VAL A 16 -2.42 7.22 -16.80
C VAL A 16 -3.68 7.30 -17.68
N GLU A 17 -3.53 7.59 -18.94
CA GLU A 17 -4.67 7.68 -19.87
C GLU A 17 -5.31 6.31 -20.09
N THR A 18 -4.49 5.28 -20.31
CA THR A 18 -4.96 3.93 -20.62
C THR A 18 -5.46 3.14 -19.42
N SER A 19 -4.88 3.35 -18.23
CA SER A 19 -5.09 2.50 -17.04
C SER A 19 -5.79 3.18 -15.86
N SER A 20 -6.27 4.42 -16.03
CA SER A 20 -7.02 5.13 -14.98
C SER A 20 -8.23 4.36 -14.47
N LYS A 21 -9.01 3.74 -15.38
CA LYS A 21 -10.17 2.91 -14.99
C LYS A 21 -9.77 1.64 -14.24
N LEU A 22 -8.61 1.05 -14.56
CA LEU A 22 -8.08 -0.10 -13.84
C LEU A 22 -7.69 0.30 -12.41
N ALA A 23 -7.03 1.45 -12.25
CA ALA A 23 -6.71 2.00 -10.92
C ALA A 23 -7.98 2.30 -10.09
N GLU A 24 -9.02 2.87 -10.70
CA GLU A 24 -10.32 3.09 -10.03
C GLU A 24 -10.96 1.77 -9.56
N ARG A 25 -10.89 0.71 -10.37
CA ARG A 25 -11.38 -0.62 -9.99
C ARG A 25 -10.59 -1.22 -8.83
N ILE A 26 -9.25 -1.05 -8.79
CA ILE A 26 -8.44 -1.47 -7.64
C ILE A 26 -8.90 -0.75 -6.38
N GLY A 27 -8.97 0.58 -6.37
CA GLY A 27 -9.40 1.34 -5.20
C GLY A 27 -10.82 0.98 -4.73
N THR A 28 -11.74 0.79 -5.68
CA THR A 28 -13.10 0.33 -5.38
C THR A 28 -13.10 -1.08 -4.75
N ALA A 29 -12.28 -2.00 -5.27
CA ALA A 29 -12.18 -3.36 -4.76
C ALA A 29 -11.59 -3.39 -3.34
N ILE A 30 -10.55 -2.61 -3.07
CA ILE A 30 -9.96 -2.47 -1.73
C ILE A 30 -11.02 -1.97 -0.74
N ALA A 31 -11.73 -0.90 -1.06
CA ALA A 31 -12.78 -0.34 -0.21
C ALA A 31 -13.92 -1.32 0.06
N LYS A 32 -14.42 -2.01 -0.99
CA LYS A 32 -15.50 -3.01 -0.86
C LYS A 32 -15.09 -4.24 -0.05
N SER A 33 -13.79 -4.53 0.03
CA SER A 33 -13.25 -5.60 0.88
C SER A 33 -13.02 -5.16 2.33
N GLY A 34 -13.37 -3.90 2.69
CA GLY A 34 -13.22 -3.37 4.04
C GLY A 34 -11.80 -2.95 4.40
N HIS A 35 -10.95 -2.70 3.39
CA HIS A 35 -9.54 -2.35 3.59
C HIS A 35 -9.26 -0.89 3.25
N ILE A 36 -8.10 -0.41 3.69
CA ILE A 36 -7.66 0.98 3.56
C ILE A 36 -6.75 1.12 2.34
N THR A 37 -7.01 2.11 1.49
CA THR A 37 -6.13 2.44 0.36
C THR A 37 -5.07 3.44 0.80
N THR A 38 -3.79 3.11 0.65
CA THR A 38 -2.68 4.04 0.85
C THR A 38 -2.06 4.42 -0.50
N THR A 39 -1.60 5.66 -0.64
CA THR A 39 -0.93 6.15 -1.86
C THR A 39 0.10 7.21 -1.54
N GLY A 40 0.91 7.52 -2.54
CA GLY A 40 1.90 8.61 -2.45
C GLY A 40 1.34 10.02 -2.44
N ALA A 41 0.04 10.22 -2.28
CA ALA A 41 -0.63 11.52 -2.31
C ALA A 41 -0.30 12.34 -3.58
N THR A 42 -0.12 11.67 -4.72
CA THR A 42 0.22 12.30 -6.01
C THR A 42 -0.98 12.33 -6.96
N VAL A 43 -0.79 12.90 -8.13
CA VAL A 43 -1.70 12.80 -9.27
C VAL A 43 -1.57 11.43 -9.97
N GLY A 44 -2.34 11.19 -11.03
CA GLY A 44 -2.25 10.01 -11.87
C GLY A 44 -2.93 8.77 -11.29
N LEU A 45 -2.38 7.58 -11.53
CA LEU A 45 -3.02 6.31 -11.17
C LEU A 45 -3.30 6.17 -9.67
N PRO A 46 -2.36 6.55 -8.76
CA PRO A 46 -2.65 6.54 -7.32
C PRO A 46 -3.82 7.45 -6.92
N TYR A 47 -3.95 8.62 -7.56
CA TYR A 47 -5.08 9.53 -7.34
C TYR A 47 -6.42 8.88 -7.73
N PHE A 48 -6.48 8.22 -8.90
CA PHE A 48 -7.71 7.55 -9.36
C PHE A 48 -8.11 6.42 -8.41
N ALA A 49 -7.16 5.65 -7.90
CA ALA A 49 -7.42 4.59 -6.92
C ALA A 49 -7.95 5.16 -5.61
N ALA A 50 -7.29 6.16 -5.00
CA ALA A 50 -7.71 6.78 -3.77
C ALA A 50 -9.11 7.41 -3.89
N ARG A 51 -9.36 8.15 -4.98
CA ARG A 51 -10.66 8.76 -5.28
C ARG A 51 -11.78 7.71 -5.38
N ALA A 52 -11.52 6.60 -6.04
CA ALA A 52 -12.50 5.52 -6.20
C ALA A 52 -12.76 4.79 -4.89
N ALA A 53 -11.74 4.58 -4.05
CA ALA A 53 -11.88 4.01 -2.72
C ALA A 53 -12.80 4.88 -1.84
N THR A 54 -12.55 6.18 -1.77
CA THR A 54 -13.38 7.13 -1.00
C THR A 54 -14.82 7.18 -1.53
N LYS A 55 -15.01 7.21 -2.86
CA LYS A 55 -16.35 7.14 -3.47
C LYS A 55 -17.11 5.86 -3.16
N ALA A 56 -16.40 4.76 -2.93
CA ALA A 56 -16.97 3.47 -2.55
C ALA A 56 -17.22 3.34 -1.03
N GLY A 57 -16.99 4.41 -0.25
CA GLY A 57 -17.19 4.44 1.20
C GLY A 57 -16.01 3.88 2.00
N GLY A 58 -14.86 3.62 1.36
CA GLY A 58 -13.63 3.19 2.02
C GLY A 58 -12.77 4.37 2.46
N MET A 59 -11.74 4.10 3.23
CA MET A 59 -10.75 5.06 3.71
C MET A 59 -9.57 5.17 2.74
N SER A 60 -9.07 6.39 2.53
CA SER A 60 -7.84 6.64 1.79
C SER A 60 -6.85 7.49 2.58
N ILE A 61 -5.59 7.05 2.62
CA ILE A 61 -4.48 7.72 3.31
C ILE A 61 -3.41 8.11 2.29
N GLY A 62 -3.00 9.37 2.33
CA GLY A 62 -1.95 9.90 1.47
C GLY A 62 -0.62 10.09 2.22
N PHE A 63 0.48 9.68 1.62
CA PHE A 63 1.83 9.98 2.11
C PHE A 63 2.45 11.05 1.22
N SER A 64 2.51 12.28 1.71
CA SER A 64 3.01 13.43 0.95
C SER A 64 4.54 13.56 1.02
N PRO A 65 5.21 13.92 -0.09
CA PRO A 65 6.62 14.28 -0.07
C PRO A 65 6.90 15.62 0.64
N ALA A 66 5.87 16.45 0.84
CA ALA A 66 5.96 17.77 1.45
C ALA A 66 6.05 17.70 2.98
N ALA A 67 6.61 18.72 3.61
CA ALA A 67 6.67 18.86 5.07
C ALA A 67 5.42 19.54 5.67
N SER A 68 4.51 20.04 4.84
CA SER A 68 3.29 20.72 5.28
C SER A 68 2.23 20.74 4.18
N LEU A 69 0.97 21.00 4.58
CA LEU A 69 -0.13 21.25 3.65
C LEU A 69 0.18 22.38 2.65
N ARG A 70 0.82 23.44 3.13
CA ARG A 70 1.20 24.57 2.27
C ARG A 70 2.20 24.16 1.19
N GLU A 71 3.23 23.40 1.55
CA GLU A 71 4.18 22.88 0.57
C GLU A 71 3.53 21.89 -0.39
N HIS A 72 2.67 21.01 0.10
CA HIS A 72 1.94 20.04 -0.70
C HIS A 72 1.16 20.73 -1.84
N ILE A 73 0.42 21.77 -1.51
CA ILE A 73 -0.42 22.51 -2.47
C ILE A 73 0.43 23.43 -3.36
N TYR A 74 1.28 24.26 -2.78
CA TYR A 74 1.90 25.36 -3.53
C TYR A 74 3.24 25.00 -4.16
N LYS A 75 4.04 24.13 -3.52
CA LYS A 75 5.35 23.71 -4.03
C LYS A 75 5.22 22.47 -4.91
N TYR A 76 4.55 21.43 -4.41
CA TYR A 76 4.39 20.17 -5.12
C TYR A 76 3.17 20.12 -6.04
N ARG A 77 2.20 21.01 -5.86
CA ARG A 77 0.94 21.12 -6.66
C ARG A 77 0.15 19.81 -6.68
N LEU A 78 0.01 19.20 -5.52
CA LEU A 78 -0.62 17.88 -5.34
C LEU A 78 -2.05 18.01 -4.78
N PRO A 79 -2.93 17.04 -5.09
CA PRO A 79 -4.32 17.03 -4.65
C PRO A 79 -4.45 16.64 -3.18
N ILE A 80 -5.44 17.19 -2.47
CA ILE A 80 -5.69 16.86 -1.06
C ILE A 80 -7.12 16.39 -0.76
N GLY A 81 -8.11 16.86 -1.50
CA GLY A 81 -9.53 16.72 -1.15
C GLY A 81 -10.13 15.31 -1.26
N ILE A 82 -9.32 14.28 -1.54
CA ILE A 82 -9.77 12.89 -1.67
C ILE A 82 -9.24 11.98 -0.58
N TYR A 83 -8.39 12.49 0.31
CA TYR A 83 -7.79 11.74 1.39
C TYR A 83 -8.48 12.02 2.71
N ASP A 84 -8.76 10.98 3.49
CA ASP A 84 -9.24 11.11 4.86
C ASP A 84 -8.12 11.57 5.79
N PHE A 85 -6.88 11.20 5.48
CA PHE A 85 -5.68 11.64 6.17
C PHE A 85 -4.50 11.80 5.22
N VAL A 86 -3.67 12.82 5.43
CA VAL A 86 -2.40 12.99 4.71
C VAL A 86 -1.25 13.13 5.70
N ASN A 87 -0.30 12.21 5.61
CA ASN A 87 0.98 12.28 6.31
C ASN A 87 1.96 13.18 5.51
N PHE A 88 2.32 14.34 6.05
CA PHE A 88 3.31 15.25 5.46
C PHE A 88 4.70 14.85 5.93
N THR A 89 5.40 14.01 5.16
CA THR A 89 6.66 13.37 5.57
C THR A 89 7.86 14.32 5.53
N GLY A 90 7.85 15.33 4.67
CA GLY A 90 8.99 16.21 4.43
C GLY A 90 10.20 15.55 3.76
N MET A 91 10.07 14.29 3.33
CA MET A 91 11.19 13.47 2.84
C MET A 91 11.34 13.45 1.31
N HIS A 92 10.71 14.38 0.62
CA HIS A 92 10.65 14.39 -0.85
C HIS A 92 10.08 13.08 -1.41
N TYR A 93 10.21 12.82 -2.71
CA TYR A 93 9.61 11.63 -3.32
C TYR A 93 10.27 10.33 -2.87
N VAL A 94 11.60 10.22 -2.97
CA VAL A 94 12.34 8.97 -2.73
C VAL A 94 12.24 8.52 -1.26
N GLY A 95 12.47 9.42 -0.31
CA GLY A 95 12.37 9.07 1.11
C GLY A 95 10.93 8.78 1.55
N ARG A 96 9.96 9.48 0.96
CA ARG A 96 8.55 9.23 1.20
C ARG A 96 8.10 7.84 0.73
N ASP A 97 8.63 7.34 -0.41
CA ASP A 97 8.28 6.02 -0.94
C ASP A 97 8.55 4.92 0.09
N VAL A 98 9.68 4.97 0.77
CA VAL A 98 10.03 4.02 1.84
C VAL A 98 9.01 4.06 2.98
N LEU A 99 8.64 5.27 3.44
CA LEU A 99 7.63 5.42 4.51
C LEU A 99 6.26 4.92 4.07
N LEU A 100 5.83 5.22 2.85
CA LEU A 100 4.57 4.74 2.29
C LEU A 100 4.52 3.21 2.28
N VAL A 101 5.56 2.58 1.73
CA VAL A 101 5.64 1.14 1.63
C VAL A 101 5.62 0.51 3.01
N GLN A 102 6.52 0.91 3.92
CA GLN A 102 6.63 0.31 5.26
C GLN A 102 5.42 0.60 6.17
N SER A 103 4.58 1.55 5.82
CA SER A 103 3.31 1.84 6.53
C SER A 103 2.11 1.10 5.91
N SER A 104 2.37 0.21 4.97
CA SER A 104 1.33 -0.59 4.30
C SER A 104 1.56 -2.07 4.54
N ASP A 105 0.48 -2.87 4.50
CA ASP A 105 0.55 -4.33 4.66
C ASP A 105 0.82 -5.04 3.33
N ALA A 106 0.50 -4.39 2.21
CA ALA A 106 0.78 -4.89 0.86
C ALA A 106 0.88 -3.74 -0.14
N ILE A 107 1.47 -4.01 -1.31
CA ILE A 107 1.50 -3.08 -2.43
C ILE A 107 0.83 -3.68 -3.67
N ILE A 108 0.12 -2.85 -4.45
CA ILE A 108 -0.36 -3.18 -5.79
C ILE A 108 0.23 -2.18 -6.78
N THR A 109 1.00 -2.68 -7.75
CA THR A 109 1.56 -1.89 -8.84
C THR A 109 0.64 -1.90 -10.05
N VAL A 110 0.26 -0.72 -10.53
CA VAL A 110 -0.59 -0.51 -11.71
C VAL A 110 0.07 0.47 -12.66
N GLY A 111 0.35 0.05 -13.89
CA GLY A 111 1.14 0.84 -14.83
C GLY A 111 2.50 1.19 -14.24
N GLY A 112 2.86 2.46 -14.25
CA GLY A 112 3.98 2.93 -13.48
C GLY A 112 5.23 3.26 -14.27
N ARG A 113 6.19 3.89 -13.59
CA ARG A 113 7.52 4.27 -14.09
C ARG A 113 8.56 3.94 -13.01
N PHE A 114 9.74 4.59 -13.03
CA PHE A 114 10.82 4.32 -12.08
C PHE A 114 10.41 4.46 -10.60
N GLY A 115 9.54 5.43 -10.25
CA GLY A 115 9.03 5.54 -8.87
C GLY A 115 8.25 4.31 -8.44
N SER A 116 7.38 3.79 -9.32
CA SER A 116 6.62 2.56 -9.05
C SER A 116 7.52 1.32 -9.00
N LEU A 117 8.61 1.29 -9.77
CA LEU A 117 9.61 0.23 -9.66
C LEU A 117 10.35 0.31 -8.32
N HIS A 118 10.71 1.52 -7.88
CA HIS A 118 11.35 1.74 -6.57
C HIS A 118 10.43 1.31 -5.42
N GLU A 119 9.15 1.67 -5.46
CA GLU A 119 8.17 1.24 -4.45
C GLU A 119 7.99 -0.29 -4.45
N PHE A 120 7.89 -0.92 -5.64
CA PHE A 120 7.78 -2.38 -5.78
C PHE A 120 9.02 -3.11 -5.22
N THR A 121 10.22 -2.68 -5.59
CA THR A 121 11.47 -3.29 -5.10
C THR A 121 11.65 -3.08 -3.60
N THR A 122 11.31 -1.90 -3.07
CA THR A 122 11.30 -1.63 -1.63
C THR A 122 10.36 -2.56 -0.88
N ALA A 123 9.16 -2.83 -1.42
CA ALA A 123 8.20 -3.75 -0.82
C ALA A 123 8.71 -5.20 -0.84
N LEU A 124 9.25 -5.64 -1.96
CA LEU A 124 9.78 -7.00 -2.11
C LEU A 124 10.95 -7.26 -1.17
N GLU A 125 11.92 -6.35 -1.08
CA GLU A 125 13.06 -6.43 -0.17
C GLU A 125 12.64 -6.31 1.32
N SER A 126 11.46 -5.75 1.59
CA SER A 126 10.87 -5.68 2.92
C SER A 126 9.99 -6.89 3.26
N ASN A 127 10.00 -7.95 2.44
CA ASN A 127 9.17 -9.15 2.59
C ASN A 127 7.66 -8.86 2.61
N MET A 128 7.22 -7.89 1.85
CA MET A 128 5.83 -7.48 1.78
C MET A 128 5.10 -8.15 0.60
N PRO A 129 3.84 -8.58 0.75
CA PRO A 129 3.01 -9.04 -0.35
C PRO A 129 2.90 -8.00 -1.48
N CYS A 130 3.22 -8.43 -2.70
CA CYS A 130 3.25 -7.59 -3.89
C CYS A 130 2.25 -8.07 -4.94
N GLY A 131 1.31 -7.22 -5.30
CA GLY A 131 0.40 -7.42 -6.42
C GLY A 131 0.88 -6.67 -7.67
N VAL A 132 0.79 -7.30 -8.83
CA VAL A 132 1.13 -6.68 -10.11
C VAL A 132 -0.06 -6.80 -11.06
N LEU A 133 -0.61 -5.66 -11.48
CA LEU A 133 -1.71 -5.64 -12.44
C LEU A 133 -1.16 -5.72 -13.85
N LEU A 134 -1.20 -6.90 -14.45
CA LEU A 134 -0.78 -7.14 -15.83
C LEU A 134 -1.71 -6.45 -16.83
N GLY A 135 -1.15 -6.06 -17.97
CA GLY A 135 -1.88 -5.36 -19.04
C GLY A 135 -2.18 -3.90 -18.69
N SER A 136 -1.61 -3.36 -17.61
CA SER A 136 -1.74 -1.96 -17.23
C SER A 136 -0.62 -1.07 -17.77
N GLY A 137 0.33 -1.64 -18.49
CA GLY A 137 1.47 -0.96 -19.11
C GLY A 137 2.60 -0.61 -18.11
N GLY A 138 3.63 0.01 -18.64
CA GLY A 138 4.74 0.56 -17.84
C GLY A 138 5.46 -0.47 -16.96
N THR A 139 5.79 -0.07 -15.75
CA THR A 139 6.52 -0.91 -14.79
C THR A 139 5.80 -2.22 -14.49
N ALA A 140 4.48 -2.21 -14.35
CA ALA A 140 3.71 -3.41 -14.05
C ALA A 140 3.94 -4.53 -15.07
N ASP A 141 3.97 -4.20 -16.36
CA ASP A 141 4.17 -5.18 -17.44
C ASP A 141 5.65 -5.56 -17.62
N LEU A 142 6.60 -4.79 -17.06
CA LEU A 142 8.03 -5.10 -17.08
C LEU A 142 8.46 -5.99 -15.91
N ILE A 143 7.75 -5.96 -14.79
CA ILE A 143 8.10 -6.73 -13.58
C ILE A 143 8.27 -8.22 -13.87
N PRO A 144 7.39 -8.93 -14.60
CA PRO A 144 7.58 -10.35 -14.89
C PRO A 144 8.94 -10.66 -15.53
N GLY A 145 9.34 -9.88 -16.54
CA GLY A 145 10.64 -10.05 -17.21
C GLY A 145 11.84 -9.68 -16.33
N LEU A 146 11.69 -8.77 -15.36
CA LEU A 146 12.72 -8.50 -14.36
C LEU A 146 12.90 -9.68 -13.41
N LEU A 147 11.79 -10.26 -12.93
CA LEU A 147 11.79 -11.40 -12.02
C LEU A 147 12.35 -12.68 -12.65
N GLU A 148 12.30 -12.82 -13.98
CA GLU A 148 12.93 -13.91 -14.69
C GLU A 148 14.45 -13.76 -14.77
N LYS A 149 14.95 -12.54 -14.84
CA LYS A 149 16.37 -12.22 -15.04
C LYS A 149 17.14 -12.01 -13.77
N LEU A 150 16.47 -11.63 -12.70
CA LEU A 150 17.08 -11.37 -11.40
C LEU A 150 16.71 -12.52 -10.46
N GLU A 151 17.71 -13.12 -9.82
CA GLU A 151 17.45 -14.04 -8.73
C GLU A 151 16.80 -13.27 -7.58
N HIS A 152 15.67 -13.79 -7.10
CA HIS A 152 15.00 -13.23 -5.94
C HIS A 152 14.43 -14.35 -5.06
N ALA A 153 14.47 -14.14 -3.74
CA ALA A 153 14.18 -15.15 -2.74
C ALA A 153 12.68 -15.30 -2.41
N HIS A 154 11.81 -14.36 -2.83
CA HIS A 154 10.45 -14.23 -2.28
C HIS A 154 9.36 -14.26 -3.37
N ARG A 155 9.44 -15.26 -4.27
CA ARG A 155 8.44 -15.44 -5.35
C ARG A 155 7.03 -15.66 -4.82
N GLU A 156 6.92 -16.29 -3.67
CA GLU A 156 5.66 -16.56 -2.97
C GLU A 156 4.93 -15.31 -2.50
N LEU A 157 5.64 -14.18 -2.37
CA LEU A 157 5.06 -12.89 -2.00
C LEU A 157 4.45 -12.13 -3.18
N ILE A 158 4.63 -12.63 -4.40
CA ILE A 158 4.20 -11.92 -5.61
C ILE A 158 2.99 -12.61 -6.22
N VAL A 159 1.92 -11.87 -6.42
CA VAL A 159 0.74 -12.30 -7.18
C VAL A 159 0.48 -11.37 -8.35
N MET A 160 0.07 -11.95 -9.46
CA MET A 160 -0.20 -11.23 -10.70
C MET A 160 -1.60 -11.57 -11.21
N ASP A 161 -2.27 -10.62 -11.79
CA ASP A 161 -3.56 -10.81 -12.49
C ASP A 161 -3.82 -9.63 -13.42
N GLU A 162 -4.57 -9.86 -14.49
CA GLU A 162 -5.06 -8.80 -15.39
C GLU A 162 -6.37 -8.18 -14.87
N ASN A 163 -7.05 -8.86 -13.96
CA ASN A 163 -8.30 -8.39 -13.37
C ASN A 163 -8.06 -7.73 -12.00
N PRO A 164 -8.40 -6.44 -11.84
CA PRO A 164 -8.18 -5.69 -10.61
C PRO A 164 -8.80 -6.33 -9.36
N GLU A 165 -10.05 -6.78 -9.46
CA GLU A 165 -10.79 -7.36 -8.33
C GLU A 165 -10.19 -8.70 -7.89
N LYS A 166 -9.78 -9.53 -8.85
CA LYS A 166 -9.09 -10.79 -8.57
C LYS A 166 -7.73 -10.55 -7.95
N LEU A 167 -7.00 -9.54 -8.42
CA LEU A 167 -5.69 -9.17 -7.86
C LEU A 167 -5.82 -8.74 -6.40
N VAL A 168 -6.77 -7.86 -6.09
CA VAL A 168 -7.06 -7.46 -4.70
C VAL A 168 -7.43 -8.67 -3.85
N ALA A 169 -8.30 -9.56 -4.33
CA ALA A 169 -8.70 -10.76 -3.59
C ALA A 169 -7.50 -11.71 -3.32
N LYS A 170 -6.56 -11.84 -4.27
CA LYS A 170 -5.32 -12.61 -4.07
C LYS A 170 -4.44 -12.00 -2.96
N ILE A 171 -4.26 -10.68 -2.96
CA ILE A 171 -3.50 -9.96 -1.93
C ILE A 171 -4.15 -10.14 -0.56
N VAL A 172 -5.46 -9.92 -0.45
CA VAL A 172 -6.20 -10.10 0.82
C VAL A 172 -6.05 -11.52 1.35
N LYS A 173 -6.16 -12.52 0.46
CA LYS A 173 -5.97 -13.93 0.85
C LYS A 173 -4.57 -14.22 1.38
N MET A 174 -3.53 -13.56 0.84
CA MET A 174 -2.16 -13.69 1.37
C MET A 174 -2.08 -13.09 2.77
N LEU A 175 -2.57 -11.86 2.93
CA LEU A 175 -2.57 -11.16 4.22
C LEU A 175 -3.35 -11.93 5.29
N ASP A 176 -4.52 -12.48 4.96
CA ASP A 176 -5.32 -13.30 5.88
C ASP A 176 -4.57 -14.59 6.30
N LYS A 177 -3.82 -15.19 5.37
CA LYS A 177 -3.02 -16.37 5.67
C LYS A 177 -1.87 -16.05 6.62
N ASP A 178 -1.17 -14.93 6.39
CA ASP A 178 -0.01 -14.53 7.17
C ASP A 178 -0.41 -14.04 8.57
N ASN A 179 -1.62 -13.52 8.71
CA ASN A 179 -2.14 -12.98 9.97
C ASN A 179 -3.17 -13.90 10.68
N LYS A 180 -3.36 -15.13 10.23
CA LYS A 180 -4.39 -16.05 10.75
C LYS A 180 -4.29 -16.35 12.24
N ASP A 181 -3.06 -16.27 12.79
CA ASP A 181 -2.78 -16.59 14.18
C ASP A 181 -2.81 -15.33 15.10
N ILE A 182 -3.06 -14.16 14.53
CA ILE A 182 -3.17 -12.91 15.28
C ILE A 182 -4.57 -12.81 15.86
N ASN A 183 -4.69 -13.10 17.16
CA ASN A 183 -5.91 -12.87 17.91
C ASN A 183 -5.80 -11.55 18.67
N THR A 184 -6.39 -10.49 18.12
CA THR A 184 -6.36 -9.13 18.70
C THR A 184 -7.01 -9.08 20.08
N ASP A 185 -8.03 -9.90 20.34
CA ASP A 185 -8.73 -9.92 21.63
C ASP A 185 -7.88 -10.57 22.73
N SER A 186 -7.13 -11.64 22.38
CA SER A 186 -6.22 -12.27 23.34
C SER A 186 -4.99 -11.40 23.65
N LEU A 187 -4.50 -10.65 22.67
CA LEU A 187 -3.41 -9.70 22.87
C LEU A 187 -3.85 -8.53 23.77
N ALA A 188 -5.05 -7.99 23.56
CA ALA A 188 -5.61 -6.94 24.40
C ALA A 188 -5.69 -7.37 25.87
N SER A 189 -6.08 -8.60 26.19
CA SER A 189 -6.17 -9.12 27.55
C SER A 189 -4.82 -9.27 28.26
N HIS A 190 -3.71 -9.39 27.51
CA HIS A 190 -2.36 -9.51 28.06
C HIS A 190 -1.61 -8.18 28.18
N TRP A 191 -2.10 -7.12 27.55
CA TRP A 191 -1.43 -5.82 27.48
C TRP A 191 -2.09 -4.76 28.35
N TYR A 192 -3.33 -5.03 28.82
CA TYR A 192 -4.03 -4.12 29.71
C TYR A 192 -3.69 -4.42 31.17
N LEU A 193 -3.16 -3.42 31.79
CA LEU A 193 -3.13 -3.06 33.20
C LEU A 193 -3.73 -4.11 34.13
N ASP A 194 -2.89 -4.84 34.83
CA ASP A 194 -3.26 -5.30 36.17
C ASP A 194 -3.48 -4.04 37.01
N GLY A 195 -4.75 -3.79 37.32
CA GLY A 195 -5.35 -2.51 37.69
C GLY A 195 -4.87 -1.84 38.97
N ASN A 196 -3.60 -1.92 39.35
CA ASN A 196 -3.17 -1.27 40.58
C ASN A 196 -2.07 -0.22 40.48
N ASP A 197 -1.22 -0.18 39.47
CA ASP A 197 -0.05 0.71 39.59
C ASP A 197 0.29 1.59 38.36
N GLY A 198 -0.54 1.67 37.32
CA GLY A 198 -0.25 2.53 36.19
C GLY A 198 1.05 2.17 35.41
N HIS A 199 1.68 1.06 35.71
CA HIS A 199 2.88 0.58 35.05
C HIS A 199 2.58 -0.56 34.09
N ILE A 200 3.00 -0.41 32.83
CA ILE A 200 2.97 -1.47 31.82
C ILE A 200 4.03 -2.50 32.20
N THR A 201 3.65 -3.58 32.86
CA THR A 201 4.56 -4.70 33.09
C THR A 201 4.64 -5.56 31.84
N ARG A 202 5.74 -5.45 31.08
CA ARG A 202 6.12 -6.45 30.07
C ARG A 202 6.44 -7.76 30.78
N LYS A 203 5.52 -8.71 30.82
CA LYS A 203 5.90 -10.11 31.06
C LYS A 203 6.61 -10.59 29.80
N ALA A 204 7.94 -10.61 29.82
CA ALA A 204 8.72 -11.22 28.77
C ALA A 204 8.32 -12.69 28.65
N HIS A 205 7.87 -13.10 27.46
CA HIS A 205 7.82 -14.50 27.09
C HIS A 205 9.25 -15.00 26.87
N ASN A 206 9.95 -15.32 27.95
CA ASN A 206 11.08 -16.24 27.92
C ASN A 206 10.53 -17.65 28.09
N LYS A 207 10.19 -18.30 27.00
CA LYS A 207 10.17 -19.76 26.84
C LYS A 207 10.27 -20.08 25.37
N ALA A 208 11.50 -20.05 24.85
CA ALA A 208 11.90 -20.91 23.76
C ALA A 208 13.12 -21.68 24.30
N GLY A 209 12.86 -22.92 24.70
CA GLY A 209 13.86 -23.97 24.74
C GLY A 209 13.94 -24.59 23.35
#